data_87a389ce2ac9e38689f99f23916987a0
#
_entry.id   87a389ce2ac9e38689f99f23916987a0
#
_cell.length_a   1.000
_cell.length_b   1.000
_cell.length_c   1.000
_cell.angle_alpha   90.00
_cell.angle_beta   90.00
_cell.angle_gamma   90.00
#
_symmetry.space_group_name_H-M   'P 1'
#
loop_
_entity.id
_entity.type
_entity.pdbx_description
1 polymer ?
#
loop_
_entity_poly.entity_id
_entity_poly.type
_entity_poly.pdbx_seq_one_letter_code
_entity_poly.pdbx_strand_id
1 'polypeptide(L)'
;MDWYPLLNSLRIAGISTVIIFFVGIFAAYYIAKAPRALKGILDVVLTLPLVLPPTVVGYLLLRVLGPKRVIGAWVLAVFGIKLTMTWWSAIFATTVVIFPLMYRTARGAFEAFDETLAYSGQTLGLRNSYIFWRIRMPYCRQGIMAGTVLAFARALGEYGATSMIAGYTPGRTATISTTVYQLWRTNDDAAALEWVLINMAISAVVLLAVNMLEKKQKGGA
;
A
#
# COMPACT_ATOMS: atom_id res chain seq x y z
N MET A 1 -13.31 8.41 -24.86
CA MET A 1 -12.34 7.84 -23.89
C MET A 1 -13.10 7.24 -22.73
N ASP A 2 -12.82 5.98 -22.36
CA ASP A 2 -13.44 5.33 -21.20
C ASP A 2 -12.66 5.70 -19.93
N TRP A 3 -13.28 6.41 -19.00
CA TRP A 3 -12.64 6.86 -17.74
C TRP A 3 -12.56 5.79 -16.66
N TYR A 4 -13.07 4.58 -16.94
CA TYR A 4 -13.05 3.48 -15.98
C TYR A 4 -11.64 3.16 -15.44
N PRO A 5 -10.57 3.08 -16.26
CA PRO A 5 -9.22 2.77 -15.78
C PRO A 5 -8.70 3.78 -14.75
N LEU A 6 -9.02 5.06 -14.92
CA LEU A 6 -8.66 6.11 -13.98
C LEU A 6 -9.37 5.93 -12.64
N LEU A 7 -10.71 5.82 -12.68
CA LEU A 7 -11.52 5.66 -11.47
C LEU A 7 -11.13 4.38 -10.72
N ASN A 8 -10.86 3.30 -11.45
CA ASN A 8 -10.47 2.04 -10.87
C ASN A 8 -9.06 2.12 -10.22
N SER A 9 -8.10 2.79 -10.87
CA SER A 9 -6.76 3.02 -10.28
C SER A 9 -6.83 3.83 -8.99
N LEU A 10 -7.60 4.92 -8.99
CA LEU A 10 -7.79 5.75 -7.78
C LEU A 10 -8.49 4.96 -6.66
N ARG A 11 -9.49 4.17 -7.02
CA ARG A 11 -10.22 3.31 -6.07
C ARG A 11 -9.31 2.25 -5.46
N ILE A 12 -8.52 1.54 -6.28
CA ILE A 12 -7.58 0.53 -5.81
C ILE A 12 -6.52 1.17 -4.93
N ALA A 13 -5.89 2.25 -5.38
CA ALA A 13 -4.87 2.96 -4.61
C ALA A 13 -5.42 3.49 -3.28
N GLY A 14 -6.60 4.10 -3.29
CA GLY A 14 -7.24 4.63 -2.08
C GLY A 14 -7.56 3.53 -1.07
N ILE A 15 -8.24 2.47 -1.49
CA ILE A 15 -8.62 1.36 -0.59
C ILE A 15 -7.38 0.64 -0.05
N SER A 16 -6.40 0.32 -0.92
CA SER A 16 -5.16 -0.32 -0.49
C SER A 16 -4.39 0.54 0.51
N THR A 17 -4.34 1.87 0.29
CA THR A 17 -3.68 2.80 1.21
C THR A 17 -4.38 2.85 2.57
N VAL A 18 -5.72 2.88 2.60
CA VAL A 18 -6.49 2.82 3.86
C VAL A 18 -6.20 1.51 4.60
N ILE A 19 -6.17 0.38 3.91
CA ILE A 19 -5.86 -0.91 4.52
C ILE A 19 -4.45 -0.89 5.14
N ILE A 20 -3.43 -0.46 4.38
CA ILE A 20 -2.06 -0.47 4.91
C ILE A 20 -1.83 0.59 5.98
N PHE A 21 -2.59 1.68 5.98
CA PHE A 21 -2.53 2.68 7.05
C PHE A 21 -2.78 2.01 8.40
N PHE A 22 -3.85 1.25 8.54
CA PHE A 22 -4.15 0.57 9.80
C PHE A 22 -3.24 -0.64 10.03
N VAL A 23 -3.12 -1.54 9.07
CA VAL A 23 -2.35 -2.78 9.21
C VAL A 23 -0.85 -2.49 9.33
N GLY A 24 -0.33 -1.53 8.56
CA GLY A 24 1.08 -1.14 8.60
C GLY A 24 1.46 -0.45 9.90
N ILE A 25 0.63 0.48 10.42
CA ILE A 25 0.84 1.11 11.73
C ILE A 25 0.83 0.06 12.84
N PHE A 26 -0.16 -0.83 12.83
CA PHE A 26 -0.27 -1.89 13.81
C PHE A 26 0.95 -2.80 13.78
N ALA A 27 1.34 -3.31 12.62
CA ALA A 27 2.53 -4.13 12.46
C ALA A 27 3.79 -3.39 12.91
N ALA A 28 3.96 -2.13 12.49
CA ALA A 28 5.11 -1.30 12.86
C ALA A 28 5.23 -1.11 14.37
N TYR A 29 4.13 -0.82 15.05
CA TYR A 29 4.10 -0.60 16.49
C TYR A 29 4.49 -1.84 17.29
N TYR A 30 3.93 -3.01 16.95
CA TYR A 30 4.23 -4.25 17.67
C TYR A 30 5.62 -4.77 17.35
N ILE A 31 6.07 -4.68 16.11
CA ILE A 31 7.39 -5.16 15.72
C ILE A 31 8.50 -4.24 16.26
N ALA A 32 8.26 -2.92 16.35
CA ALA A 32 9.21 -2.02 16.99
C ALA A 32 9.57 -2.46 18.43
N LYS A 33 8.61 -3.07 19.13
CA LYS A 33 8.76 -3.56 20.52
C LYS A 33 9.24 -5.01 20.63
N ALA A 34 9.35 -5.74 19.52
CA ALA A 34 9.71 -7.15 19.52
C ALA A 34 11.21 -7.34 19.90
N PRO A 35 11.58 -8.51 20.44
CA PRO A 35 12.97 -8.87 20.67
C PRO A 35 13.80 -8.80 19.39
N ARG A 36 15.08 -8.43 19.50
CA ARG A 36 15.98 -8.17 18.34
C ARG A 36 15.98 -9.28 17.29
N ALA A 37 16.05 -10.55 17.73
CA ALA A 37 16.08 -11.68 16.80
C ALA A 37 14.78 -11.83 16.00
N LEU A 38 13.62 -11.77 16.67
CA LEU A 38 12.30 -11.87 16.03
C LEU A 38 12.05 -10.67 15.13
N LYS A 39 12.42 -9.47 15.58
CA LYS A 39 12.32 -8.24 14.82
C LYS A 39 13.08 -8.34 13.50
N GLY A 40 14.32 -8.84 13.51
CA GLY A 40 15.11 -9.01 12.29
C GLY A 40 14.47 -9.95 11.27
N ILE A 41 13.94 -11.09 11.72
CA ILE A 41 13.28 -12.06 10.84
C ILE A 41 11.99 -11.47 10.26
N LEU A 42 11.14 -10.90 11.10
CA LEU A 42 9.88 -10.29 10.66
C LEU A 42 10.11 -9.12 9.69
N ASP A 43 11.17 -8.35 9.95
CA ASP A 43 11.56 -7.24 9.09
C ASP A 43 11.92 -7.70 7.67
N VAL A 44 12.73 -8.75 7.56
CA VAL A 44 13.07 -9.34 6.27
C VAL A 44 11.83 -9.84 5.56
N VAL A 45 10.97 -10.61 6.23
CA VAL A 45 9.75 -11.19 5.63
C VAL A 45 8.79 -10.09 5.16
N LEU A 46 8.53 -9.08 5.99
CA LEU A 46 7.58 -8.02 5.70
C LEU A 46 8.10 -7.02 4.68
N THR A 47 9.42 -6.89 4.53
CA THR A 47 10.01 -5.98 3.53
C THR A 47 10.40 -6.69 2.23
N LEU A 48 10.33 -8.00 2.19
CA LEU A 48 10.65 -8.81 1.00
C LEU A 48 9.92 -8.33 -0.27
N PRO A 49 8.61 -7.99 -0.24
CA PRO A 49 7.90 -7.49 -1.43
C PRO A 49 8.47 -6.19 -2.01
N LEU A 50 9.22 -5.41 -1.23
CA LEU A 50 9.86 -4.18 -1.71
C LEU A 50 11.07 -4.46 -2.61
N VAL A 51 11.78 -5.56 -2.34
CA VAL A 51 13.00 -5.96 -3.07
C VAL A 51 12.67 -6.81 -4.28
N LEU A 52 11.62 -7.61 -4.18
CA LEU A 52 11.18 -8.47 -5.29
C LEU A 52 10.53 -7.64 -6.40
N PRO A 53 10.76 -7.98 -7.68
CA PRO A 53 9.99 -7.41 -8.78
C PRO A 53 8.49 -7.60 -8.54
N PRO A 54 7.64 -6.58 -8.76
CA PRO A 54 6.19 -6.69 -8.50
C PRO A 54 5.51 -7.84 -9.24
N THR A 55 6.00 -8.20 -10.43
CA THR A 55 5.52 -9.38 -11.18
C THR A 55 5.79 -10.68 -10.45
N VAL A 56 6.93 -10.81 -9.76
CA VAL A 56 7.27 -11.99 -8.94
C VAL A 56 6.32 -12.07 -7.76
N VAL A 57 6.06 -10.95 -7.08
CA VAL A 57 5.07 -10.89 -6.00
C VAL A 57 3.70 -11.33 -6.51
N GLY A 58 3.25 -10.78 -7.64
CA GLY A 58 1.98 -11.16 -8.27
C GLY A 58 1.90 -12.65 -8.63
N TYR A 59 2.99 -13.23 -9.15
CA TYR A 59 3.08 -14.66 -9.43
C TYR A 59 2.97 -15.51 -8.16
N LEU A 60 3.67 -15.14 -7.08
CA LEU A 60 3.57 -15.84 -5.81
C LEU A 60 2.14 -15.79 -5.24
N LEU A 61 1.50 -14.63 -5.31
CA LEU A 61 0.11 -14.47 -4.92
C LEU A 61 -0.82 -15.34 -5.78
N LEU A 62 -0.61 -15.41 -7.09
CA LEU A 62 -1.36 -16.27 -7.99
C LEU A 62 -1.17 -17.75 -7.66
N ARG A 63 0.05 -18.15 -7.26
CA ARG A 63 0.37 -19.53 -6.81
C ARG A 63 -0.37 -19.92 -5.53
N VAL A 64 -0.69 -18.96 -4.69
CA VAL A 64 -1.39 -19.18 -3.41
C VAL A 64 -2.91 -19.05 -3.55
N LEU A 65 -3.37 -18.01 -4.26
CA LEU A 65 -4.78 -17.60 -4.33
C LEU A 65 -5.50 -18.08 -5.59
N GLY A 66 -4.79 -18.70 -6.54
CA GLY A 66 -5.39 -19.20 -7.77
C GLY A 66 -6.50 -20.23 -7.52
N PRO A 67 -7.52 -20.32 -8.39
CA PRO A 67 -8.71 -21.15 -8.15
C PRO A 67 -8.43 -22.65 -8.08
N LYS A 68 -7.28 -23.09 -8.61
CA LYS A 68 -6.79 -24.48 -8.55
C LYS A 68 -5.70 -24.69 -7.48
N ARG A 69 -5.50 -23.71 -6.57
CA ARG A 69 -4.49 -23.75 -5.52
C ARG A 69 -5.14 -23.88 -4.15
N VAL A 70 -4.34 -24.27 -3.14
CA VAL A 70 -4.87 -24.68 -1.82
C VAL A 70 -5.84 -23.65 -1.23
N ILE A 71 -5.40 -22.41 -1.11
CA ILE A 71 -6.25 -21.35 -0.51
C ILE A 71 -7.37 -20.93 -1.47
N GLY A 72 -7.05 -20.70 -2.74
CA GLY A 72 -8.03 -20.26 -3.73
C GLY A 72 -9.12 -21.29 -4.00
N ALA A 73 -8.78 -22.59 -4.07
CA ALA A 73 -9.73 -23.67 -4.23
C ALA A 73 -10.64 -23.83 -2.98
N TRP A 74 -10.06 -23.71 -1.79
CA TRP A 74 -10.83 -23.75 -0.54
C TRP A 74 -11.82 -22.58 -0.44
N VAL A 75 -11.39 -21.34 -0.69
CA VAL A 75 -12.29 -20.18 -0.67
C VAL A 75 -13.37 -20.30 -1.73
N LEU A 76 -13.03 -20.78 -2.93
CA LEU A 76 -14.01 -21.00 -3.99
C LEU A 76 -15.03 -22.06 -3.61
N ALA A 77 -14.62 -23.15 -2.98
CA ALA A 77 -15.51 -24.23 -2.55
C ALA A 77 -16.44 -23.83 -1.40
N VAL A 78 -15.94 -23.05 -0.42
CA VAL A 78 -16.69 -22.65 0.78
C VAL A 78 -17.57 -21.42 0.54
N PHE A 79 -17.05 -20.41 -0.15
CA PHE A 79 -17.71 -19.12 -0.31
C PHE A 79 -18.20 -18.83 -1.73
N GLY A 80 -17.87 -19.67 -2.72
CA GLY A 80 -18.21 -19.44 -4.12
C GLY A 80 -17.49 -18.23 -4.76
N ILE A 81 -16.45 -17.67 -4.09
CA ILE A 81 -15.78 -16.44 -4.49
C ILE A 81 -14.43 -16.77 -5.15
N LYS A 82 -14.22 -16.24 -6.37
CA LYS A 82 -12.90 -16.27 -7.01
C LYS A 82 -12.02 -15.15 -6.45
N LEU A 83 -10.85 -15.52 -5.92
CA LEU A 83 -9.87 -14.57 -5.38
C LEU A 83 -8.97 -13.93 -6.44
N THR A 84 -9.01 -14.42 -7.69
CA THR A 84 -8.18 -13.93 -8.79
C THR A 84 -9.05 -13.45 -9.95
N MET A 85 -8.47 -12.66 -10.86
CA MET A 85 -9.16 -12.07 -12.02
C MET A 85 -10.37 -11.21 -11.63
N THR A 86 -10.25 -10.51 -10.50
CA THR A 86 -11.27 -9.61 -9.95
C THR A 86 -10.62 -8.30 -9.51
N TRP A 87 -11.42 -7.27 -9.35
CA TRP A 87 -10.91 -5.99 -8.84
C TRP A 87 -10.41 -6.08 -7.38
N TRP A 88 -10.98 -6.99 -6.58
CA TRP A 88 -10.49 -7.29 -5.22
C TRP A 88 -9.07 -7.83 -5.22
N SER A 89 -8.74 -8.68 -6.20
CA SER A 89 -7.39 -9.21 -6.32
C SER A 89 -6.37 -8.13 -6.63
N ALA A 90 -6.77 -7.09 -7.38
CA ALA A 90 -5.92 -5.92 -7.60
C ALA A 90 -5.65 -5.16 -6.30
N ILE A 91 -6.66 -4.93 -5.45
CA ILE A 91 -6.49 -4.31 -4.14
C ILE A 91 -5.54 -5.14 -3.28
N PHE A 92 -5.75 -6.45 -3.22
CA PHE A 92 -4.91 -7.33 -2.42
C PHE A 92 -3.44 -7.30 -2.88
N ALA A 93 -3.19 -7.41 -4.19
CA ALA A 93 -1.85 -7.34 -4.75
C ALA A 93 -1.17 -5.99 -4.46
N THR A 94 -1.88 -4.90 -4.72
CA THR A 94 -1.38 -3.55 -4.45
C THR A 94 -1.06 -3.38 -2.97
N THR A 95 -1.95 -3.83 -2.07
CA THR A 95 -1.74 -3.79 -0.62
C THR A 95 -0.45 -4.50 -0.21
N VAL A 96 -0.18 -5.70 -0.74
CA VAL A 96 1.06 -6.44 -0.43
C VAL A 96 2.30 -5.71 -0.93
N VAL A 97 2.25 -5.13 -2.14
CA VAL A 97 3.40 -4.43 -2.74
C VAL A 97 3.73 -3.13 -2.00
N ILE A 98 2.71 -2.36 -1.58
CA ILE A 98 2.92 -1.06 -0.93
C ILE A 98 3.09 -1.17 0.59
N PHE A 99 2.72 -2.29 1.20
CA PHE A 99 2.79 -2.51 2.64
C PHE A 99 4.18 -2.21 3.23
N PRO A 100 5.30 -2.67 2.64
CA PRO A 100 6.63 -2.41 3.19
C PRO A 100 6.96 -0.92 3.34
N LEU A 101 6.46 -0.07 2.44
CA LEU A 101 6.70 1.38 2.48
C LEU A 101 6.07 1.99 3.73
N MET A 102 4.79 1.70 3.97
CA MET A 102 4.10 2.18 5.17
C MET A 102 4.69 1.58 6.44
N TYR A 103 4.94 0.28 6.45
CA TYR A 103 5.51 -0.42 7.58
C TYR A 103 6.87 0.17 8.02
N ARG A 104 7.81 0.35 7.08
CA ARG A 104 9.15 0.84 7.39
C ARG A 104 9.16 2.28 7.87
N THR A 105 8.38 3.16 7.25
CA THR A 105 8.29 4.57 7.65
C THR A 105 7.62 4.73 9.01
N ALA A 106 6.52 4.02 9.26
CA ALA A 106 5.85 4.03 10.55
C ALA A 106 6.73 3.42 11.65
N ARG A 107 7.44 2.31 11.35
CA ARG A 107 8.37 1.70 12.30
C ARG A 107 9.51 2.65 12.66
N GLY A 108 10.14 3.29 11.68
CA GLY A 108 11.18 4.28 11.94
C GLY A 108 10.70 5.43 12.83
N ALA A 109 9.46 5.90 12.61
CA ALA A 109 8.86 6.91 13.46
C ALA A 109 8.61 6.43 14.90
N PHE A 110 8.17 5.17 15.09
CA PHE A 110 8.00 4.59 16.42
C PHE A 110 9.33 4.30 17.13
N GLU A 111 10.37 3.94 16.40
CA GLU A 111 11.71 3.72 16.97
C GLU A 111 12.40 5.02 17.38
N ALA A 112 12.10 6.11 16.69
CA ALA A 112 12.59 7.44 17.03
C ALA A 112 11.80 8.11 18.17
N PHE A 113 10.72 7.50 18.66
CA PHE A 113 9.92 8.02 19.76
C PHE A 113 10.68 7.89 21.07
N ASP A 114 10.75 9.00 21.84
CA ASP A 114 11.35 8.99 23.17
C ASP A 114 10.43 8.29 24.18
N GLU A 115 10.84 7.09 24.62
CA GLU A 115 10.08 6.29 25.58
C GLU A 115 9.96 6.98 26.97
N THR A 116 10.79 7.96 27.29
CA THR A 116 10.67 8.71 28.56
C THR A 116 9.32 9.43 28.65
N LEU A 117 8.77 9.89 27.51
CA LEU A 117 7.44 10.48 27.44
C LEU A 117 6.34 9.48 27.79
N ALA A 118 6.50 8.21 27.36
CA ALA A 118 5.53 7.17 27.68
C ALA A 118 5.63 6.79 29.17
N TYR A 119 6.83 6.65 29.71
CA TYR A 119 7.05 6.36 31.14
C TYR A 119 6.53 7.47 32.04
N SER A 120 6.76 8.74 31.68
CA SER A 120 6.21 9.89 32.41
C SER A 120 4.67 9.84 32.43
N GLY A 121 4.04 9.50 31.29
CA GLY A 121 2.59 9.31 31.23
C GLY A 121 2.11 8.16 32.12
N GLN A 122 2.85 7.04 32.19
CA GLN A 122 2.52 5.93 33.08
C GLN A 122 2.65 6.29 34.55
N THR A 123 3.67 7.06 34.92
CA THR A 123 3.86 7.58 36.30
C THR A 123 2.70 8.46 36.75
N LEU A 124 2.09 9.19 35.79
CA LEU A 124 0.87 9.99 36.04
C LEU A 124 -0.43 9.13 36.02
N GLY A 125 -0.33 7.79 35.96
CA GLY A 125 -1.48 6.90 35.97
C GLY A 125 -2.24 6.81 34.65
N LEU A 126 -1.71 7.34 33.54
CA LEU A 126 -2.37 7.28 32.25
C LEU A 126 -2.36 5.87 31.68
N ARG A 127 -3.48 5.45 31.10
CA ARG A 127 -3.58 4.12 30.46
C ARG A 127 -2.73 4.06 29.19
N ASN A 128 -2.17 2.89 28.87
CA ASN A 128 -1.35 2.68 27.67
C ASN A 128 -2.06 3.06 26.37
N SER A 129 -3.38 2.84 26.26
CA SER A 129 -4.18 3.30 25.12
C SER A 129 -4.24 4.81 24.99
N TYR A 130 -4.35 5.53 26.10
CA TYR A 130 -4.31 7.00 26.11
C TYR A 130 -2.94 7.52 25.67
N ILE A 131 -1.85 6.93 26.22
CA ILE A 131 -0.47 7.27 25.86
C ILE A 131 -0.24 7.02 24.36
N PHE A 132 -0.75 5.89 23.83
CA PHE A 132 -0.61 5.58 22.40
C PHE A 132 -1.31 6.64 21.54
N TRP A 133 -2.57 6.94 21.77
CA TRP A 133 -3.36 7.82 20.90
C TRP A 133 -3.08 9.32 21.11
N ARG A 134 -2.75 9.74 22.35
CA ARG A 134 -2.59 11.16 22.69
C ARG A 134 -1.15 11.64 22.77
N ILE A 135 -0.18 10.75 22.90
CA ILE A 135 1.24 11.11 23.02
C ILE A 135 2.02 10.51 21.84
N ARG A 136 2.03 9.19 21.68
CA ARG A 136 2.86 8.51 20.67
C ARG A 136 2.40 8.78 19.23
N MET A 137 1.12 8.63 18.92
CA MET A 137 0.61 8.85 17.57
C MET A 137 0.80 10.29 17.07
N PRO A 138 0.50 11.35 17.84
CA PRO A 138 0.78 12.73 17.43
C PRO A 138 2.27 12.99 17.22
N TYR A 139 3.15 12.42 18.06
CA TYR A 139 4.61 12.53 17.90
C TYR A 139 5.09 11.88 16.60
N CYS A 140 4.62 10.68 16.30
CA CYS A 140 5.00 9.91 15.12
C CYS A 140 4.27 10.31 13.82
N ARG A 141 3.33 11.27 13.88
CA ARG A 141 2.43 11.59 12.76
C ARG A 141 3.14 11.92 11.46
N GLN A 142 4.30 12.60 11.52
CA GLN A 142 5.03 12.99 10.31
C GLN A 142 5.52 11.77 9.53
N GLY A 143 6.16 10.80 10.20
CA GLY A 143 6.61 9.57 9.54
C GLY A 143 5.44 8.70 9.03
N ILE A 144 4.34 8.66 9.80
CA ILE A 144 3.13 7.93 9.40
C ILE A 144 2.50 8.56 8.17
N MET A 145 2.35 9.88 8.13
CA MET A 145 1.80 10.59 6.97
C MET A 145 2.70 10.47 5.75
N ALA A 146 4.02 10.64 5.91
CA ALA A 146 4.98 10.45 4.83
C ALA A 146 4.89 9.03 4.24
N GLY A 147 4.81 8.00 5.08
CA GLY A 147 4.60 6.62 4.65
C GLY A 147 3.28 6.40 3.90
N THR A 148 2.20 6.99 4.39
CA THR A 148 0.88 6.89 3.76
C THR A 148 0.89 7.46 2.35
N VAL A 149 1.47 8.63 2.22
CA VAL A 149 1.56 9.34 0.94
C VAL A 149 2.45 8.62 -0.06
N LEU A 150 3.63 8.17 0.39
CA LEU A 150 4.55 7.40 -0.45
C LEU A 150 3.91 6.11 -0.93
N ALA A 151 3.17 5.43 -0.06
CA ALA A 151 2.45 4.22 -0.41
C ALA A 151 1.32 4.47 -1.41
N PHE A 152 0.54 5.56 -1.24
CA PHE A 152 -0.49 5.95 -2.20
C PHE A 152 0.09 6.28 -3.58
N ALA A 153 1.15 7.08 -3.64
CA ALA A 153 1.83 7.40 -4.90
C ALA A 153 2.34 6.12 -5.59
N ARG A 154 2.93 5.18 -4.83
CA ARG A 154 3.39 3.89 -5.37
C ARG A 154 2.22 3.01 -5.85
N ALA A 155 1.08 3.06 -5.17
CA ALA A 155 -0.12 2.30 -5.52
C ALA A 155 -0.71 2.74 -6.87
N LEU A 156 -0.70 4.03 -7.18
CA LEU A 156 -1.21 4.56 -8.46
C LEU A 156 -0.46 4.01 -9.67
N GLY A 157 0.85 3.79 -9.54
CA GLY A 157 1.70 3.26 -10.60
C GLY A 157 1.85 1.73 -10.58
N GLU A 158 1.06 0.99 -9.77
CA GLU A 158 1.22 -0.45 -9.69
C GLU A 158 0.69 -1.16 -10.95
N TYR A 159 1.57 -1.94 -11.57
CA TYR A 159 1.26 -2.72 -12.78
C TYR A 159 1.56 -4.21 -12.59
N GLY A 160 2.77 -4.53 -12.12
CA GLY A 160 3.32 -5.88 -12.21
C GLY A 160 2.54 -6.93 -11.44
N ALA A 161 2.24 -6.67 -10.17
CA ALA A 161 1.46 -7.59 -9.35
C ALA A 161 -0.01 -7.60 -9.75
N THR A 162 -0.56 -6.43 -10.09
CA THR A 162 -1.95 -6.29 -10.52
C THR A 162 -2.20 -7.03 -11.84
N SER A 163 -1.33 -6.89 -12.84
CA SER A 163 -1.48 -7.57 -14.13
C SER A 163 -1.44 -9.09 -13.98
N MET A 164 -0.63 -9.62 -13.07
CA MET A 164 -0.51 -11.05 -12.82
C MET A 164 -1.75 -11.66 -12.14
N ILE A 165 -2.33 -11.00 -11.16
CA ILE A 165 -3.40 -11.59 -10.33
C ILE A 165 -4.81 -11.16 -10.76
N ALA A 166 -4.97 -9.91 -11.21
CA ALA A 166 -6.26 -9.36 -11.65
C ALA A 166 -6.45 -9.40 -13.17
N GLY A 167 -5.34 -9.43 -13.93
CA GLY A 167 -5.37 -9.37 -15.37
C GLY A 167 -5.87 -8.02 -15.91
N TYR A 168 -6.18 -8.01 -17.21
CA TYR A 168 -6.80 -6.86 -17.86
C TYR A 168 -8.17 -7.23 -18.44
N THR A 169 -9.20 -6.63 -17.91
CA THR A 169 -10.57 -6.74 -18.44
C THR A 169 -11.19 -5.35 -18.44
N PRO A 170 -11.53 -4.78 -19.63
CA PRO A 170 -12.21 -3.49 -19.74
C PRO A 170 -13.46 -3.44 -18.86
N GLY A 171 -13.68 -2.32 -18.19
CA GLY A 171 -14.84 -2.12 -17.32
C GLY A 171 -14.88 -2.98 -16.04
N ARG A 172 -13.83 -3.80 -15.75
CA ARG A 172 -13.80 -4.67 -14.56
C ARG A 172 -12.51 -4.57 -13.76
N THR A 173 -11.37 -4.83 -14.41
CA THR A 173 -10.05 -4.87 -13.72
C THR A 173 -9.03 -3.91 -14.33
N ALA A 174 -9.35 -3.27 -15.45
CA ALA A 174 -8.47 -2.32 -16.12
C ALA A 174 -8.05 -1.19 -15.18
N THR A 175 -6.74 -0.92 -15.10
CA THR A 175 -6.13 0.22 -14.43
C THR A 175 -5.41 1.07 -15.47
N ILE A 176 -4.98 2.29 -15.12
CA ILE A 176 -4.22 3.13 -16.04
C ILE A 176 -3.00 2.36 -16.58
N SER A 177 -2.19 1.80 -15.69
CA SER A 177 -0.95 1.11 -16.06
C SER A 177 -1.18 -0.12 -16.96
N THR A 178 -2.23 -0.90 -16.67
CA THR A 178 -2.58 -2.06 -17.52
C THR A 178 -3.19 -1.64 -18.83
N THR A 179 -3.90 -0.50 -18.89
CA THR A 179 -4.47 0.07 -20.11
C THR A 179 -3.39 0.59 -21.03
N VAL A 180 -2.42 1.35 -20.53
CA VAL A 180 -1.26 1.81 -21.30
C VAL A 180 -0.54 0.64 -21.95
N TYR A 181 -0.24 -0.41 -21.17
CA TYR A 181 0.41 -1.61 -21.70
C TYR A 181 -0.41 -2.31 -22.79
N GLN A 182 -1.71 -2.43 -22.60
CA GLN A 182 -2.59 -3.08 -23.57
C GLN A 182 -2.70 -2.29 -24.87
N LEU A 183 -2.86 -0.98 -24.81
CA LEU A 183 -2.90 -0.09 -25.96
C LEU A 183 -1.60 -0.15 -26.76
N TRP A 184 -0.45 -0.11 -26.08
CA TRP A 184 0.84 -0.30 -26.73
C TRP A 184 0.93 -1.65 -27.44
N ARG A 185 0.49 -2.74 -26.81
CA ARG A 185 0.47 -4.09 -27.43
C ARG A 185 -0.40 -4.19 -28.68
N THR A 186 -1.43 -3.37 -28.76
CA THR A 186 -2.36 -3.34 -29.92
C THR A 186 -1.97 -2.29 -30.97
N ASN A 187 -0.77 -1.70 -30.86
CA ASN A 187 -0.23 -0.64 -31.73
C ASN A 187 -1.08 0.64 -31.76
N ASP A 188 -1.79 0.94 -30.68
CA ASP A 188 -2.51 2.21 -30.48
C ASP A 188 -1.68 3.15 -29.62
N ASP A 189 -0.53 3.59 -30.16
CA ASP A 189 0.42 4.45 -29.42
C ASP A 189 -0.17 5.82 -29.10
N ALA A 190 -1.06 6.34 -29.92
CA ALA A 190 -1.70 7.64 -29.67
C ALA A 190 -2.54 7.59 -28.38
N ALA A 191 -3.43 6.61 -28.27
CA ALA A 191 -4.25 6.43 -27.07
C ALA A 191 -3.40 6.03 -25.85
N ALA A 192 -2.32 5.25 -26.04
CA ALA A 192 -1.38 4.94 -24.96
C ALA A 192 -0.71 6.19 -24.40
N LEU A 193 -0.26 7.12 -25.29
CA LEU A 193 0.36 8.38 -24.90
C LEU A 193 -0.61 9.29 -24.12
N GLU A 194 -1.88 9.36 -24.54
CA GLU A 194 -2.91 10.11 -23.80
C GLU A 194 -3.02 9.63 -22.34
N TRP A 195 -3.09 8.31 -22.13
CA TRP A 195 -3.14 7.73 -20.79
C TRP A 195 -1.86 7.96 -19.98
N VAL A 196 -0.69 7.96 -20.62
CA VAL A 196 0.59 8.29 -19.97
C VAL A 196 0.56 9.74 -19.48
N LEU A 197 0.14 10.68 -20.32
CA LEU A 197 0.05 12.10 -19.94
C LEU A 197 -0.94 12.34 -18.80
N ILE A 198 -2.09 11.67 -18.82
CA ILE A 198 -3.06 11.72 -17.72
C ILE A 198 -2.43 11.19 -16.43
N ASN A 199 -1.74 10.05 -16.48
CA ASN A 199 -1.08 9.47 -15.31
C ASN A 199 0.01 10.39 -14.77
N MET A 200 0.81 11.00 -15.64
CA MET A 200 1.84 11.98 -15.26
C MET A 200 1.21 13.21 -14.57
N ALA A 201 0.13 13.76 -15.13
CA ALA A 201 -0.56 14.90 -14.53
C ALA A 201 -1.10 14.57 -13.13
N ILE A 202 -1.75 13.41 -12.96
CA ILE A 202 -2.26 12.96 -11.66
C ILE A 202 -1.12 12.76 -10.66
N SER A 203 -0.04 12.10 -11.09
CA SER A 203 1.13 11.89 -10.24
C SER A 203 1.77 13.21 -9.80
N ALA A 204 1.88 14.18 -10.71
CA ALA A 204 2.38 15.50 -10.39
C ALA A 204 1.48 16.23 -9.37
N VAL A 205 0.15 16.18 -9.56
CA VAL A 205 -0.82 16.79 -8.61
C VAL A 205 -0.71 16.13 -7.24
N VAL A 206 -0.64 14.80 -7.19
CA VAL A 206 -0.48 14.05 -5.93
C VAL A 206 0.81 14.46 -5.23
N LEU A 207 1.95 14.48 -5.94
CA LEU A 207 3.25 14.87 -5.36
C LEU A 207 3.26 16.33 -4.87
N LEU A 208 2.65 17.25 -5.62
CA LEU A 208 2.52 18.64 -5.20
C LEU A 208 1.66 18.76 -3.92
N ALA A 209 0.53 18.08 -3.87
CA ALA A 209 -0.33 18.06 -2.68
C ALA A 209 0.42 17.54 -1.44
N VAL A 210 1.23 16.49 -1.63
CA VAL A 210 2.10 15.93 -0.59
C VAL A 210 3.10 16.95 -0.09
N ASN A 211 3.88 17.54 -1.00
CA ASN A 211 4.89 18.53 -0.65
C ASN A 211 4.29 19.74 0.09
N MET A 212 3.09 20.15 -0.29
CA MET A 212 2.36 21.23 0.39
C MET A 212 1.96 20.84 1.82
N LEU A 213 1.50 19.61 2.03
CA LEU A 213 1.13 19.09 3.35
C LEU A 213 2.36 18.98 4.27
N GLU A 214 3.49 18.49 3.76
CA GLU A 214 4.75 18.41 4.51
C GLU A 214 5.28 19.80 4.91
N LYS A 215 5.22 20.77 3.99
CA LYS A 215 5.69 22.14 4.24
C LYS A 215 4.84 22.82 5.32
N LYS A 216 3.52 22.62 5.32
CA LYS A 216 2.62 23.18 6.32
C LYS A 216 2.88 22.60 7.73
N GLN A 217 3.38 21.38 7.82
CA GLN A 217 3.73 20.75 9.10
C GLN A 217 5.07 21.24 9.67
N LYS A 218 6.02 21.64 8.81
CA LYS A 218 7.33 22.21 9.24
C LYS A 218 7.24 23.67 9.65
N GLY A 219 6.25 24.41 9.18
CA GLY A 219 6.06 25.83 9.51
C GLY A 219 5.17 26.13 10.72
N GLY A 220 4.65 25.09 11.38
CA GLY A 220 3.77 25.20 12.55
C GLY A 220 4.37 24.60 13.85
N ALA A 221 5.70 24.41 13.90
CA ALA A 221 6.45 23.94 15.08
C ALA A 221 7.28 25.07 15.68
#